data_660274e07963ceb656f64eff0959f9c5
#
_entry.id   660274e07963ceb656f64eff0959f9c5
#
_cell.length_a   1.000
_cell.length_b   1.000
_cell.length_c   1.000
_cell.angle_alpha   90.00
_cell.angle_beta   90.00
_cell.angle_gamma   90.00
#
_symmetry.space_group_name_H-M   'P 1'
#
loop_
_entity.id
_entity.type
_entity.pdbx_description
1 polymer ?
#
loop_
_entity_poly.entity_id
_entity_poly.type
_entity_poly.pdbx_seq_one_letter_code
_entity_poly.pdbx_strand_id
1 'polypeptide(L)'
;MKRFSILDYGAQSGTDELQTEAIQTCIDACFLAGGGVVEIPQGDYRTGGLRLRSGVTLHLLENAHLLGSRNPEDYGAFLTDTLEPVADDDRTDAAWSPATERIDKRFFVKCASRWNNALIRAIDARNLAIIGEPGAYIDGCDCFDEQGEEHYRGPHGINFHRCENIVFRNYEIRNTANWAHALFDCRNVVMQNVHAVAGHDGIHITGCDNVTIE
;
A
#
# COMPACT_ATOMS: atom_id res chain seq x y z
N MET A 1 -13.73 17.71 -6.55
CA MET A 1 -12.47 17.17 -6.04
C MET A 1 -11.39 17.47 -7.07
N LYS A 2 -10.20 17.93 -6.65
CA LYS A 2 -9.09 18.22 -7.58
C LYS A 2 -8.57 16.90 -8.17
N ARG A 3 -8.11 16.93 -9.42
CA ARG A 3 -7.53 15.79 -10.12
C ARG A 3 -6.10 16.11 -10.53
N PHE A 4 -5.23 15.13 -10.41
CA PHE A 4 -3.80 15.21 -10.69
C PHE A 4 -3.44 13.99 -11.54
N SER A 5 -2.98 14.19 -12.75
CA SER A 5 -2.51 13.09 -13.59
C SER A 5 -1.02 12.83 -13.35
N ILE A 6 -0.61 11.58 -13.20
CA ILE A 6 0.82 11.25 -13.07
C ILE A 6 1.62 11.68 -14.29
N LEU A 7 0.97 11.81 -15.47
CA LEU A 7 1.63 12.29 -16.69
C LEU A 7 2.09 13.74 -16.58
N ASP A 8 1.37 14.59 -15.83
CA ASP A 8 1.74 15.97 -15.58
C ASP A 8 2.99 16.11 -14.71
N TYR A 9 3.39 15.00 -14.06
CA TYR A 9 4.60 14.89 -13.22
C TYR A 9 5.71 14.07 -13.88
N GLY A 10 5.55 13.77 -15.18
CA GLY A 10 6.59 13.15 -15.98
C GLY A 10 6.55 11.63 -16.05
N ALA A 11 5.51 10.98 -15.51
CA ALA A 11 5.37 9.54 -15.65
C ALA A 11 5.17 9.15 -17.13
N GLN A 12 5.78 8.05 -17.52
CA GLN A 12 5.72 7.50 -18.88
C GLN A 12 5.26 6.06 -18.84
N SER A 13 4.27 5.72 -19.66
CA SER A 13 3.80 4.33 -19.77
C SER A 13 4.63 3.52 -20.74
N GLY A 14 4.66 2.18 -20.53
CA GLY A 14 5.26 1.24 -21.47
C GLY A 14 6.79 1.28 -21.52
N THR A 15 7.44 1.83 -20.50
CA THR A 15 8.91 1.82 -20.33
C THR A 15 9.32 0.88 -19.21
N ASP A 16 10.54 0.34 -19.30
CA ASP A 16 11.12 -0.46 -18.22
C ASP A 16 11.68 0.39 -17.05
N GLU A 17 11.77 1.70 -17.23
CA GLU A 17 12.24 2.62 -16.19
C GLU A 17 11.19 2.77 -15.09
N LEU A 18 11.67 2.93 -13.85
CA LEU A 18 10.81 3.15 -12.70
C LEU A 18 10.18 4.55 -12.76
N GLN A 19 8.87 4.58 -12.61
CA GLN A 19 8.07 5.80 -12.53
C GLN A 19 7.80 6.24 -11.07
N THR A 20 8.49 5.63 -10.12
CA THR A 20 8.26 5.83 -8.68
C THR A 20 8.31 7.30 -8.29
N GLU A 21 9.33 8.04 -8.72
CA GLU A 21 9.51 9.45 -8.38
C GLU A 21 8.38 10.31 -8.94
N ALA A 22 8.01 10.10 -10.21
CA ALA A 22 6.95 10.86 -10.86
C ALA A 22 5.59 10.60 -10.18
N ILE A 23 5.26 9.33 -9.91
CA ILE A 23 4.01 8.95 -9.25
C ILE A 23 3.99 9.48 -7.81
N GLN A 24 5.08 9.34 -7.07
CA GLN A 24 5.16 9.83 -5.69
C GLN A 24 5.05 11.35 -5.62
N THR A 25 5.70 12.07 -6.52
CA THR A 25 5.60 13.53 -6.60
C THR A 25 4.16 13.99 -6.86
N CYS A 26 3.43 13.28 -7.72
CA CYS A 26 2.01 13.54 -7.97
C CYS A 26 1.16 13.31 -6.72
N ILE A 27 1.39 12.20 -5.99
CA ILE A 27 0.71 11.88 -4.72
C ILE A 27 0.97 12.98 -3.68
N ASP A 28 2.21 13.39 -3.54
CA ASP A 28 2.61 14.42 -2.57
C ASP A 28 2.04 15.80 -2.94
N ALA A 29 2.02 16.18 -4.21
CA ALA A 29 1.37 17.39 -4.69
C ALA A 29 -0.14 17.40 -4.41
N CYS A 30 -0.81 16.28 -4.64
CA CYS A 30 -2.22 16.11 -4.33
C CYS A 30 -2.47 16.29 -2.82
N PHE A 31 -1.67 15.67 -1.98
CA PHE A 31 -1.74 15.81 -0.51
C PHE A 31 -1.53 17.26 -0.08
N LEU A 32 -0.50 17.93 -0.56
CA LEU A 32 -0.18 19.32 -0.24
C LEU A 32 -1.28 20.30 -0.69
N ALA A 33 -2.03 19.94 -1.74
CA ALA A 33 -3.20 20.71 -2.21
C ALA A 33 -4.46 20.48 -1.37
N GLY A 34 -4.37 19.72 -0.27
CA GLY A 34 -5.48 19.40 0.63
C GLY A 34 -6.24 18.12 0.26
N GLY A 35 -5.64 17.27 -0.57
CA GLY A 35 -6.23 16.01 -1.05
C GLY A 35 -6.92 16.13 -2.40
N GLY A 36 -7.28 14.99 -2.96
CA GLY A 36 -7.87 14.89 -4.28
C GLY A 36 -7.76 13.50 -4.89
N VAL A 37 -7.77 13.45 -6.20
CA VAL A 37 -7.64 12.22 -6.98
C VAL A 37 -6.35 12.27 -7.77
N VAL A 38 -5.50 11.27 -7.57
CA VAL A 38 -4.33 10.99 -8.41
C VAL A 38 -4.75 9.97 -9.45
N GLU A 39 -4.73 10.35 -10.70
CA GLU A 39 -5.12 9.51 -11.82
C GLU A 39 -3.90 8.80 -12.41
N ILE A 40 -4.02 7.48 -12.54
CA ILE A 40 -3.10 6.64 -13.32
C ILE A 40 -3.83 6.35 -14.64
N PRO A 41 -3.46 6.98 -15.74
CA PRO A 41 -4.10 6.76 -17.04
C PRO A 41 -3.81 5.36 -17.60
N GLN A 42 -4.51 5.00 -18.69
CA GLN A 42 -4.28 3.76 -19.42
C GLN A 42 -2.80 3.56 -19.74
N GLY A 43 -2.30 2.33 -19.51
CA GLY A 43 -0.94 1.91 -19.82
C GLY A 43 -0.22 1.24 -18.66
N ASP A 44 1.01 0.84 -18.90
CA ASP A 44 1.85 0.10 -17.97
C ASP A 44 2.83 1.06 -17.27
N TYR A 45 2.75 1.15 -15.95
CA TYR A 45 3.63 2.01 -15.15
C TYR A 45 4.38 1.17 -14.12
N ARG A 46 5.68 0.97 -14.35
CA ARG A 46 6.55 0.24 -13.42
C ARG A 46 6.98 1.14 -12.27
N THR A 47 6.85 0.67 -11.04
CA THR A 47 7.19 1.45 -9.86
C THR A 47 7.80 0.59 -8.76
N GLY A 48 8.64 1.20 -7.93
CA GLY A 48 8.98 0.68 -6.60
C GLY A 48 7.91 1.03 -5.59
N GLY A 49 8.30 1.13 -4.32
CA GLY A 49 7.36 1.44 -3.24
C GLY A 49 6.79 2.86 -3.30
N LEU A 50 5.48 2.97 -3.18
CA LEU A 50 4.74 4.24 -3.11
C LEU A 50 4.16 4.46 -1.72
N ARG A 51 4.19 5.72 -1.27
CA ARG A 51 3.53 6.13 -0.03
C ARG A 51 2.24 6.88 -0.34
N LEU A 52 1.10 6.29 0.01
CA LEU A 52 -0.18 6.98 -0.09
C LEU A 52 -0.37 7.92 1.10
N ARG A 53 -0.96 9.09 0.84
CA ARG A 53 -1.10 10.18 1.80
C ARG A 53 -2.55 10.44 2.17
N SER A 54 -2.80 11.03 3.34
CA SER A 54 -4.15 11.39 3.78
C SER A 54 -4.91 12.23 2.75
N GLY A 55 -6.19 11.90 2.54
CA GLY A 55 -7.06 12.61 1.61
C GLY A 55 -6.81 12.32 0.14
N VAL A 56 -5.96 11.34 -0.18
CA VAL A 56 -5.62 10.98 -1.56
C VAL A 56 -6.38 9.74 -2.00
N THR A 57 -7.05 9.84 -3.13
CA THR A 57 -7.59 8.70 -3.89
C THR A 57 -6.62 8.37 -5.02
N LEU A 58 -6.07 7.18 -5.04
CA LEU A 58 -5.36 6.64 -6.19
C LEU A 58 -6.38 6.00 -7.13
N HIS A 59 -6.53 6.54 -8.32
CA HIS A 59 -7.54 6.12 -9.29
C HIS A 59 -6.87 5.57 -10.55
N LEU A 60 -6.95 4.26 -10.70
CA LEU A 60 -6.49 3.57 -11.89
C LEU A 60 -7.61 3.67 -12.94
N LEU A 61 -7.38 4.41 -14.00
CA LEU A 61 -8.34 4.54 -15.10
C LEU A 61 -8.44 3.24 -15.91
N GLU A 62 -9.37 3.20 -16.86
CA GLU A 62 -9.59 2.03 -17.70
C GLU A 62 -8.28 1.52 -18.33
N ASN A 63 -8.00 0.22 -18.14
CA ASN A 63 -6.76 -0.44 -18.58
C ASN A 63 -5.46 0.22 -18.08
N ALA A 64 -5.49 0.82 -16.88
CA ALA A 64 -4.29 1.29 -16.20
C ALA A 64 -3.65 0.14 -15.40
N HIS A 65 -2.36 -0.05 -15.53
CA HIS A 65 -1.63 -1.12 -14.88
C HIS A 65 -0.47 -0.56 -14.06
N LEU A 66 -0.49 -0.81 -12.75
CA LEU A 66 0.59 -0.46 -11.84
C LEU A 66 1.44 -1.70 -11.60
N LEU A 67 2.66 -1.71 -12.10
CA LEU A 67 3.56 -2.87 -12.08
C LEU A 67 4.67 -2.66 -11.05
N GLY A 68 4.82 -3.57 -10.11
CA GLY A 68 5.91 -3.54 -9.14
C GLY A 68 7.28 -3.79 -9.78
N SER A 69 8.32 -3.24 -9.19
CA SER A 69 9.69 -3.62 -9.51
C SER A 69 9.94 -5.07 -9.08
N ARG A 70 10.79 -5.77 -9.82
CA ARG A 70 11.30 -7.08 -9.43
C ARG A 70 12.56 -7.01 -8.58
N ASN A 71 13.09 -5.82 -8.36
CA ASN A 71 14.22 -5.60 -7.49
C ASN A 71 13.72 -5.15 -6.10
N PRO A 72 13.94 -5.93 -5.02
CA PRO A 72 13.44 -5.61 -3.68
C PRO A 72 14.05 -4.31 -3.11
N GLU A 73 15.19 -3.86 -3.60
CA GLU A 73 15.82 -2.61 -3.15
C GLU A 73 15.03 -1.35 -3.61
N ASP A 74 14.20 -1.47 -4.63
CA ASP A 74 13.37 -0.36 -5.11
C ASP A 74 12.20 -0.03 -4.17
N TYR A 75 12.01 -0.83 -3.12
CA TYR A 75 11.00 -0.61 -2.07
C TYR A 75 11.58 0.02 -0.81
N GLY A 76 12.84 0.41 -0.82
CA GLY A 76 13.58 0.94 0.33
C GLY A 76 13.08 2.28 0.87
N ALA A 77 12.21 2.99 0.15
CA ALA A 77 11.61 4.26 0.59
C ALA A 77 10.87 4.15 1.95
N PHE A 78 10.46 2.94 2.34
CA PHE A 78 9.79 2.69 3.62
C PHE A 78 10.75 2.36 4.76
N LEU A 79 12.01 2.10 4.49
CA LEU A 79 13.00 1.79 5.52
C LEU A 79 13.34 3.02 6.39
N THR A 80 13.06 4.21 5.90
CA THR A 80 13.32 5.49 6.58
C THR A 80 12.11 6.06 7.32
N ASP A 81 10.93 5.45 7.19
CA ASP A 81 9.76 5.89 7.95
C ASP A 81 10.01 5.61 9.44
N THR A 82 10.39 6.63 10.18
CA THR A 82 10.40 6.59 11.64
C THR A 82 8.96 6.56 12.13
N LEU A 83 8.42 5.37 12.31
CA LEU A 83 7.28 5.22 13.19
C LEU A 83 7.83 5.41 14.59
N GLU A 84 7.55 6.55 15.22
CA GLU A 84 7.76 6.67 16.65
C GLU A 84 7.11 5.45 17.31
N PRO A 85 7.81 4.76 18.21
CA PRO A 85 7.17 3.71 18.99
C PRO A 85 5.94 4.35 19.61
N VAL A 86 4.77 3.81 19.35
CA VAL A 86 3.57 4.26 20.07
C VAL A 86 3.88 4.05 21.55
N ALA A 87 4.16 5.14 22.23
CA ALA A 87 4.34 5.12 23.68
C ALA A 87 3.06 4.53 24.24
N ASP A 88 3.19 3.46 25.02
CA ASP A 88 2.15 2.71 25.67
C ASP A 88 0.74 3.03 25.15
N ASP A 89 0.34 2.35 24.10
CA ASP A 89 -1.00 2.49 23.56
C ASP A 89 -1.99 2.03 24.64
N ASP A 90 -2.68 2.97 25.29
CA ASP A 90 -3.75 2.69 26.25
C ASP A 90 -4.87 1.80 25.69
N ARG A 91 -4.84 1.54 24.36
CA ARG A 91 -5.70 0.57 23.67
C ARG A 91 -5.24 -0.89 23.81
N THR A 92 -4.09 -1.15 24.43
CA THR A 92 -3.76 -2.50 24.85
C THR A 92 -4.62 -2.83 26.05
N ASP A 93 -5.77 -3.42 25.78
CA ASP A 93 -6.59 -4.02 26.82
C ASP A 93 -5.68 -4.92 27.67
N ALA A 94 -5.48 -4.55 28.93
CA ALA A 94 -4.56 -5.23 29.83
C ALA A 94 -4.91 -6.72 30.02
N ALA A 95 -6.13 -7.12 29.66
CA ALA A 95 -6.60 -8.49 29.69
C ALA A 95 -6.09 -9.35 28.50
N TRP A 96 -5.55 -8.69 27.43
CA TRP A 96 -5.27 -9.38 26.18
C TRP A 96 -3.79 -9.51 25.85
N SER A 97 -2.88 -9.00 26.65
CA SER A 97 -1.48 -8.95 26.25
C SER A 97 -0.54 -9.71 27.17
N PRO A 98 -0.23 -10.97 26.89
CA PRO A 98 1.06 -11.50 27.30
C PRO A 98 2.17 -10.63 26.69
N ALA A 99 3.25 -10.42 27.42
CA ALA A 99 4.38 -9.56 27.01
C ALA A 99 4.96 -9.91 25.61
N THR A 100 4.74 -11.13 25.14
CA THR A 100 5.11 -11.62 23.81
C THR A 100 4.32 -10.99 22.68
N GLU A 101 3.03 -10.73 22.83
CA GLU A 101 2.22 -10.11 21.77
C GLU A 101 2.52 -8.62 21.61
N ARG A 102 2.93 -7.95 22.68
CA ARG A 102 3.45 -6.57 22.58
C ARG A 102 4.72 -6.49 21.73
N ILE A 103 5.54 -7.53 21.76
CA ILE A 103 6.75 -7.63 20.95
C ILE A 103 6.36 -7.82 19.48
N ASP A 104 5.38 -8.64 19.20
CA ASP A 104 4.93 -8.93 17.84
C ASP A 104 4.25 -7.71 17.20
N LYS A 105 3.38 -7.01 17.90
CA LYS A 105 2.80 -5.74 17.42
C LYS A 105 3.89 -4.68 17.14
N ARG A 106 4.90 -4.57 18.01
CA ARG A 106 6.06 -3.69 17.77
C ARG A 106 6.93 -4.15 16.62
N PHE A 107 6.99 -5.45 16.35
CA PHE A 107 7.73 -5.99 15.23
C PHE A 107 7.14 -5.55 13.88
N PHE A 108 5.85 -5.61 13.72
CA PHE A 108 5.17 -5.18 12.49
C PHE A 108 5.26 -3.67 12.23
N VAL A 109 5.52 -2.89 13.26
CA VAL A 109 5.65 -1.43 13.19
C VAL A 109 7.11 -0.97 13.11
N LYS A 110 8.09 -1.86 13.24
CA LYS A 110 9.51 -1.50 13.09
C LYS A 110 9.81 -1.07 11.66
N CYS A 111 10.07 0.20 11.51
CA CYS A 111 10.26 0.88 10.25
C CYS A 111 11.39 0.36 9.38
N ALA A 112 12.43 -0.17 9.92
CA ALA A 112 13.56 -0.69 9.17
C ALA A 112 13.40 -2.17 8.75
N SER A 113 12.23 -2.76 8.95
CA SER A 113 12.01 -4.16 8.58
C SER A 113 11.54 -4.27 7.14
N ARG A 114 12.23 -5.07 6.35
CA ARG A 114 11.81 -5.45 5.00
C ARG A 114 10.41 -6.09 4.97
N TRP A 115 9.99 -6.68 6.08
CA TRP A 115 8.62 -7.17 6.27
C TRP A 115 7.55 -6.13 5.99
N ASN A 116 7.82 -4.86 6.25
CA ASN A 116 6.86 -3.77 6.02
C ASN A 116 6.92 -3.20 4.61
N ASN A 117 7.80 -3.68 3.74
CA ASN A 117 7.87 -3.19 2.38
C ASN A 117 6.59 -3.57 1.61
N ALA A 118 6.13 -2.64 0.82
CA ALA A 118 4.94 -2.82 -0.02
C ALA A 118 5.01 -1.96 -1.27
N LEU A 119 4.26 -2.37 -2.28
CA LEU A 119 4.11 -1.57 -3.49
C LEU A 119 3.35 -0.27 -3.18
N ILE A 120 2.30 -0.34 -2.34
CA ILE A 120 1.59 0.85 -1.85
C ILE A 120 1.50 0.78 -0.34
N ARG A 121 2.03 1.80 0.34
CA ARG A 121 2.04 1.88 1.79
C ARG A 121 1.40 3.16 2.31
N ALA A 122 0.70 3.05 3.44
CA ALA A 122 0.20 4.19 4.19
C ALA A 122 0.38 3.97 5.69
N ILE A 123 0.71 5.03 6.42
CA ILE A 123 0.90 5.01 7.87
C ILE A 123 0.28 6.27 8.44
N ASP A 124 -0.49 6.11 9.53
CA ASP A 124 -1.14 7.21 10.26
C ASP A 124 -1.94 8.15 9.34
N ALA A 125 -2.52 7.59 8.28
CA ALA A 125 -3.22 8.34 7.25
C ALA A 125 -4.73 8.11 7.30
N ARG A 126 -5.51 9.07 6.77
CA ARG A 126 -6.98 8.99 6.77
C ARG A 126 -7.58 9.44 5.46
N ASN A 127 -8.80 8.96 5.20
CA ASN A 127 -9.54 9.25 3.98
C ASN A 127 -8.76 8.84 2.74
N LEU A 128 -8.44 7.55 2.67
CA LEU A 128 -7.67 6.94 1.60
C LEU A 128 -8.59 6.15 0.68
N ALA A 129 -8.29 6.15 -0.60
CA ALA A 129 -8.94 5.22 -1.51
C ALA A 129 -7.99 4.72 -2.59
N ILE A 130 -8.19 3.47 -3.00
CA ILE A 130 -7.64 2.90 -4.24
C ILE A 130 -8.85 2.40 -5.03
N ILE A 131 -9.05 2.96 -6.21
CA ILE A 131 -10.21 2.69 -7.05
C ILE A 131 -9.72 2.36 -8.46
N GLY A 132 -10.25 1.30 -9.05
CA GLY A 132 -9.97 0.94 -10.43
C GLY A 132 -11.20 1.10 -11.33
N GLU A 133 -10.94 1.22 -12.61
CA GLU A 133 -11.91 1.11 -13.70
C GLU A 133 -11.73 -0.24 -14.42
N PRO A 134 -12.61 -0.60 -15.38
CA PRO A 134 -12.51 -1.89 -16.08
C PRO A 134 -11.12 -2.12 -16.67
N GLY A 135 -10.56 -3.33 -16.44
CA GLY A 135 -9.23 -3.71 -16.90
C GLY A 135 -8.07 -3.16 -16.06
N ALA A 136 -8.34 -2.35 -15.03
CA ALA A 136 -7.28 -1.83 -14.16
C ALA A 136 -6.77 -2.90 -13.19
N TYR A 137 -5.44 -2.98 -13.04
CA TYR A 137 -4.84 -3.89 -12.06
C TYR A 137 -3.54 -3.36 -11.45
N ILE A 138 -3.21 -3.95 -10.30
CA ILE A 138 -1.95 -3.80 -9.58
C ILE A 138 -1.24 -5.15 -9.63
N ASP A 139 0.01 -5.19 -10.08
CA ASP A 139 0.80 -6.42 -10.22
C ASP A 139 2.08 -6.30 -9.38
N GLY A 140 2.24 -7.18 -8.40
CA GLY A 140 3.45 -7.25 -7.57
C GLY A 140 4.67 -7.82 -8.29
N CYS A 141 4.46 -8.38 -9.50
CA CYS A 141 5.50 -8.94 -10.35
C CYS A 141 6.37 -10.02 -9.69
N ASP A 142 5.86 -10.72 -8.65
CA ASP A 142 6.57 -11.77 -7.92
C ASP A 142 8.00 -11.37 -7.50
N CYS A 143 8.12 -10.20 -6.89
CA CYS A 143 9.42 -9.67 -6.48
C CYS A 143 10.07 -10.56 -5.40
N PHE A 144 11.04 -11.37 -5.78
CA PHE A 144 11.80 -12.22 -4.85
C PHE A 144 12.74 -11.39 -3.99
N ASP A 145 12.77 -11.66 -2.67
CA ASP A 145 13.71 -11.05 -1.73
C ASP A 145 14.37 -12.10 -0.83
N GLU A 146 15.63 -12.42 -1.10
CA GLU A 146 16.41 -13.36 -0.28
C GLU A 146 16.58 -12.89 1.18
N GLN A 147 16.52 -11.58 1.41
CA GLN A 147 16.60 -10.98 2.75
C GLN A 147 15.22 -10.76 3.37
N GLY A 148 14.17 -11.10 2.64
CA GLY A 148 12.80 -11.00 3.10
C GLY A 148 12.40 -12.13 4.05
N GLU A 149 11.13 -12.16 4.40
CA GLU A 149 10.57 -13.22 5.24
C GLU A 149 10.74 -14.59 4.58
N GLU A 150 11.02 -15.61 5.40
CA GLU A 150 11.25 -16.97 4.93
C GLU A 150 12.37 -17.09 3.87
N HIS A 151 13.19 -16.04 3.70
CA HIS A 151 14.26 -15.93 2.72
C HIS A 151 13.81 -15.93 1.25
N TYR A 152 12.57 -15.59 0.98
CA TYR A 152 12.07 -15.45 -0.40
C TYR A 152 10.96 -14.44 -0.57
N ARG A 153 10.21 -14.09 0.50
CA ARG A 153 9.07 -13.19 0.38
C ARG A 153 9.53 -11.75 0.19
N GLY A 154 9.11 -11.17 -0.90
CA GLY A 154 9.31 -9.76 -1.20
C GLY A 154 8.25 -8.85 -0.56
N PRO A 155 7.99 -7.69 -1.17
CA PRO A 155 7.04 -6.72 -0.62
C PRO A 155 5.59 -7.19 -0.70
N HIS A 156 4.76 -6.71 0.23
CA HIS A 156 3.30 -6.78 0.11
C HIS A 156 2.80 -6.00 -1.11
N GLY A 157 1.60 -6.28 -1.55
CA GLY A 157 0.92 -5.43 -2.53
C GLY A 157 0.56 -4.08 -1.91
N ILE A 158 -0.26 -4.12 -0.86
CA ILE A 158 -0.72 -2.95 -0.10
C ILE A 158 -0.48 -3.22 1.38
N ASN A 159 0.13 -2.25 2.09
CA ASN A 159 0.39 -2.36 3.52
C ASN A 159 0.02 -1.06 4.24
N PHE A 160 -1.07 -1.07 4.99
CA PHE A 160 -1.58 0.08 5.72
C PHE A 160 -1.53 -0.15 7.23
N HIS A 161 -0.97 0.81 7.95
CA HIS A 161 -0.86 0.80 9.41
C HIS A 161 -1.56 2.02 10.01
N ARG A 162 -2.43 1.81 11.00
CA ARG A 162 -3.12 2.86 11.76
C ARG A 162 -3.80 3.90 10.87
N CYS A 163 -4.42 3.42 9.78
CA CYS A 163 -5.13 4.25 8.84
C CYS A 163 -6.65 4.21 9.10
N GLU A 164 -7.35 5.28 8.69
CA GLU A 164 -8.77 5.44 8.94
C GLU A 164 -9.53 5.90 7.69
N ASN A 165 -10.78 5.40 7.53
CA ASN A 165 -11.66 5.68 6.41
C ASN A 165 -11.02 5.29 5.07
N ILE A 166 -10.92 3.99 4.86
CA ILE A 166 -10.22 3.39 3.73
C ILE A 166 -11.22 2.75 2.77
N VAL A 167 -11.06 3.00 1.48
CA VAL A 167 -11.86 2.37 0.42
C VAL A 167 -10.96 1.69 -0.60
N PHE A 168 -11.19 0.40 -0.80
CA PHE A 168 -10.63 -0.39 -1.90
C PHE A 168 -11.77 -0.82 -2.81
N ARG A 169 -11.70 -0.50 -4.12
CA ARG A 169 -12.83 -0.78 -5.01
C ARG A 169 -12.43 -1.05 -6.46
N ASN A 170 -13.06 -2.06 -7.05
CA ASN A 170 -13.11 -2.28 -8.50
C ASN A 170 -11.74 -2.46 -9.17
N TYR A 171 -10.82 -3.20 -8.60
CA TYR A 171 -9.53 -3.51 -9.25
C TYR A 171 -9.12 -4.95 -8.99
N GLU A 172 -8.22 -5.42 -9.82
CA GLU A 172 -7.50 -6.66 -9.59
C GLU A 172 -6.13 -6.36 -8.98
N ILE A 173 -5.69 -7.19 -8.02
CA ILE A 173 -4.33 -7.21 -7.50
C ILE A 173 -3.77 -8.62 -7.64
N ARG A 174 -2.56 -8.75 -8.17
CA ARG A 174 -2.02 -10.06 -8.52
C ARG A 174 -0.52 -10.17 -8.34
N ASN A 175 -0.02 -11.41 -8.31
CA ASN A 175 1.41 -11.75 -8.26
C ASN A 175 2.16 -10.98 -7.16
N THR A 176 1.52 -10.81 -6.00
CA THR A 176 2.16 -10.15 -4.87
C THR A 176 3.17 -11.09 -4.22
N ALA A 177 4.36 -10.59 -3.95
CA ALA A 177 5.45 -11.38 -3.37
C ALA A 177 5.26 -11.68 -1.88
N ASN A 178 4.28 -11.06 -1.25
CA ASN A 178 3.74 -11.32 0.06
C ASN A 178 2.21 -11.10 0.02
N TRP A 179 1.55 -10.75 1.12
CA TRP A 179 0.10 -10.54 1.16
C TRP A 179 -0.34 -9.43 0.20
N ALA A 180 -1.47 -9.66 -0.48
CA ALA A 180 -2.01 -8.66 -1.41
C ALA A 180 -2.46 -7.40 -0.66
N HIS A 181 -3.14 -7.57 0.48
CA HIS A 181 -3.52 -6.48 1.38
C HIS A 181 -3.14 -6.86 2.81
N ALA A 182 -2.33 -6.04 3.45
CA ALA A 182 -1.94 -6.15 4.85
C ALA A 182 -2.45 -4.91 5.60
N LEU A 183 -3.40 -5.10 6.52
CA LEU A 183 -4.04 -4.03 7.27
C LEU A 183 -3.81 -4.22 8.76
N PHE A 184 -3.16 -3.25 9.39
CA PHE A 184 -2.83 -3.29 10.81
C PHE A 184 -3.40 -2.07 11.54
N ASP A 185 -4.19 -2.31 12.59
CA ASP A 185 -4.79 -1.27 13.44
C ASP A 185 -5.57 -0.20 12.64
N CYS A 186 -6.19 -0.59 11.52
CA CYS A 186 -6.97 0.29 10.66
C CYS A 186 -8.44 0.35 11.10
N ARG A 187 -9.15 1.44 10.74
CA ARG A 187 -10.57 1.65 11.06
C ARG A 187 -11.38 2.06 9.86
N ASN A 188 -12.65 1.64 9.85
CA ASN A 188 -13.61 2.00 8.80
C ASN A 188 -13.06 1.62 7.41
N VAL A 189 -12.87 0.34 7.17
CA VAL A 189 -12.35 -0.20 5.92
C VAL A 189 -13.51 -0.77 5.10
N VAL A 190 -13.62 -0.36 3.86
CA VAL A 190 -14.57 -0.92 2.89
C VAL A 190 -13.78 -1.47 1.71
N MET A 191 -13.96 -2.75 1.43
CA MET A 191 -13.41 -3.43 0.25
C MET A 191 -14.57 -3.99 -0.58
N GLN A 192 -14.71 -3.53 -1.82
CA GLN A 192 -15.80 -3.92 -2.71
C GLN A 192 -15.27 -4.27 -4.09
N ASN A 193 -15.68 -5.44 -4.61
CA ASN A 193 -15.32 -5.88 -5.95
C ASN A 193 -13.80 -5.78 -6.21
N VAL A 194 -13.00 -6.32 -5.27
CA VAL A 194 -11.54 -6.43 -5.39
C VAL A 194 -11.18 -7.89 -5.60
N HIS A 195 -10.40 -8.17 -6.63
CA HIS A 195 -9.99 -9.52 -6.99
C HIS A 195 -8.49 -9.70 -6.68
N ALA A 196 -8.17 -10.55 -5.69
CA ALA A 196 -6.79 -10.98 -5.44
C ALA A 196 -6.53 -12.28 -6.19
N VAL A 197 -5.56 -12.25 -7.12
CA VAL A 197 -5.28 -13.37 -8.05
C VAL A 197 -3.80 -13.70 -8.02
N ALA A 198 -3.46 -14.93 -7.66
CA ALA A 198 -2.09 -15.41 -7.50
C ALA A 198 -1.26 -14.59 -6.46
N GLY A 199 -0.15 -15.13 -6.04
CA GLY A 199 0.66 -14.58 -4.95
C GLY A 199 0.38 -15.32 -3.63
N HIS A 200 0.42 -14.60 -2.51
CA HIS A 200 0.14 -15.13 -1.17
C HIS A 200 -1.29 -14.81 -0.73
N ASP A 201 -1.52 -14.58 0.58
CA ASP A 201 -2.86 -14.31 1.09
C ASP A 201 -3.47 -13.05 0.47
N GLY A 202 -4.76 -13.12 0.13
CA GLY A 202 -5.48 -12.02 -0.49
C GLY A 202 -5.68 -10.83 0.43
N ILE A 203 -5.97 -11.09 1.72
CA ILE A 203 -6.13 -10.04 2.73
C ILE A 203 -5.72 -10.57 4.11
N HIS A 204 -4.89 -9.80 4.79
CA HIS A 204 -4.50 -9.99 6.17
C HIS A 204 -4.97 -8.79 7.01
N ILE A 205 -5.72 -9.05 8.08
CA ILE A 205 -6.32 -8.03 8.94
C ILE A 205 -5.94 -8.30 10.39
N THR A 206 -5.28 -7.34 11.02
CA THR A 206 -4.90 -7.43 12.43
C THR A 206 -5.23 -6.13 13.16
N GLY A 207 -5.95 -6.23 14.27
CA GLY A 207 -6.28 -5.08 15.13
C GLY A 207 -7.21 -4.05 14.49
N CYS A 208 -7.89 -4.39 13.39
CA CYS A 208 -8.76 -3.45 12.68
C CYS A 208 -10.19 -3.42 13.25
N ASP A 209 -10.81 -2.24 13.18
CA ASP A 209 -12.21 -2.02 13.57
C ASP A 209 -13.06 -1.67 12.34
N ASN A 210 -14.29 -2.18 12.30
CA ASN A 210 -15.29 -1.84 11.31
C ASN A 210 -14.80 -2.08 9.87
N VAL A 211 -14.58 -3.36 9.54
CA VAL A 211 -14.14 -3.81 8.22
C VAL A 211 -15.30 -4.49 7.50
N THR A 212 -15.61 -4.01 6.30
CA THR A 212 -16.62 -4.60 5.41
C THR A 212 -15.94 -5.06 4.11
N ILE A 213 -16.20 -6.31 3.72
CA ILE A 213 -15.68 -6.91 2.48
C ILE A 213 -16.86 -7.49 1.72
N GLU A 214 -17.06 -7.04 0.46
CA GLU A 214 -18.17 -7.40 -0.42
C GLU A 214 -17.71 -7.78 -1.82
#